data_3015aa3ce86167c0daa633f8cf7b0cd9
#
_entry.id   3015aa3ce86167c0daa633f8cf7b0cd9
#
_cell.length_a   1.000
_cell.length_b   1.000
_cell.length_c   1.000
_cell.angle_alpha   90.00
_cell.angle_beta   90.00
_cell.angle_gamma   90.00
#
_symmetry.space_group_name_H-M   'P 1'
#
loop_
_entity.id
_entity.type
_entity.pdbx_description
1 polymer ?
#
loop_
_entity_poly.entity_id
_entity_poly.type
_entity_poly.pdbx_seq_one_letter_code
_entity_poly.pdbx_strand_id
1 'polypeptide(L)'
;MACGKNFALWPALLLALLFAVEPAGGQNVAPEESAKFSAGVDLVELHATVTNRKGAVVEGLEKGSFQVFEDGRPQNIRIFQHEDVPVAVGLAVDNSGSMRPKRKDVTDAALAFVRASNSHDLMFIVNFNEHVTFGLPNTQLFSANRAELEAALNGVPANGRTALYDAIDVALAHLAKAELDKKVLIVISDGGDNASHHTLARTLDNVQRSTAIVYTVGLFDEYDSDRNPGVLRKIASATGGEMFQPAETSDVVRICERIASDIRSQYTIGYVPSNSQRNNAYRVIKVTATGRHGEKYLVRTRTGYLASPGGKEQLP
;
A
#
# COMPACT_ATOMS: atom_id res chain seq x y z
N MET A 1 -45.70 -41.31 66.53
CA MET A 1 -44.78 -41.72 67.61
C MET A 1 -43.58 -40.78 67.47
N ALA A 2 -43.57 -39.78 68.23
CA ALA A 2 -43.04 -39.55 69.52
C ALA A 2 -41.58 -39.05 69.46
N CYS A 3 -41.50 -37.90 70.01
CA CYS A 3 -40.52 -37.30 70.92
C CYS A 3 -39.29 -36.68 70.26
N GLY A 4 -39.06 -35.41 70.23
CA GLY A 4 -39.13 -34.45 71.33
C GLY A 4 -37.82 -34.34 72.06
N LYS A 5 -37.06 -33.26 71.90
CA LYS A 5 -36.59 -32.43 73.05
C LYS A 5 -35.66 -31.32 72.61
N ASN A 6 -36.05 -30.13 72.97
CA ASN A 6 -35.24 -28.90 73.01
C ASN A 6 -34.04 -29.08 74.01
N PHE A 7 -32.93 -28.38 73.73
CA PHE A 7 -32.15 -27.74 74.81
C PHE A 7 -31.40 -26.52 74.27
N ALA A 8 -31.36 -25.55 75.11
CA ALA A 8 -31.05 -24.14 74.98
C ALA A 8 -29.54 -23.80 74.97
N LEU A 9 -29.28 -22.65 74.29
CA LEU A 9 -28.41 -21.52 74.64
C LEU A 9 -27.14 -21.75 75.48
N TRP A 10 -26.00 -21.34 74.95
CA TRP A 10 -25.17 -20.29 75.57
C TRP A 10 -24.09 -19.80 74.59
N PRO A 11 -23.75 -18.44 74.56
CA PRO A 11 -22.85 -17.88 73.61
C PRO A 11 -21.40 -17.92 74.12
N ALA A 12 -20.47 -18.38 73.28
CA ALA A 12 -19.04 -18.23 73.52
C ALA A 12 -18.50 -17.09 72.63
N LEU A 13 -18.06 -16.05 73.30
CA LEU A 13 -17.33 -14.93 72.75
C LEU A 13 -15.95 -15.39 72.30
N LEU A 14 -15.68 -15.44 71.01
CA LEU A 14 -14.35 -15.71 70.45
C LEU A 14 -13.82 -14.44 69.80
N LEU A 15 -12.81 -13.88 70.48
CA LEU A 15 -12.02 -12.73 70.05
C LEU A 15 -11.20 -13.13 68.83
N ALA A 16 -11.58 -12.67 67.61
CA ALA A 16 -10.79 -12.90 66.43
C ALA A 16 -9.76 -11.79 66.27
N LEU A 17 -8.49 -12.11 66.40
CA LEU A 17 -7.37 -11.27 65.99
C LEU A 17 -7.39 -11.12 64.46
N LEU A 18 -7.64 -9.92 63.99
CA LEU A 18 -7.44 -9.51 62.62
C LEU A 18 -5.92 -9.34 62.35
N PHE A 19 -5.30 -10.30 61.69
CA PHE A 19 -4.03 -10.08 61.01
C PHE A 19 -4.31 -9.35 59.73
N ALA A 20 -3.92 -8.07 59.64
CA ALA A 20 -3.89 -7.32 58.41
C ALA A 20 -2.76 -7.88 57.52
N VAL A 21 -3.10 -8.60 56.49
CA VAL A 21 -2.20 -8.95 55.39
C VAL A 21 -2.22 -7.77 54.41
N GLU A 22 -1.14 -7.00 54.37
CA GLU A 22 -0.96 -6.00 53.31
C GLU A 22 -0.77 -6.73 51.97
N PRO A 23 -1.51 -6.35 50.90
CA PRO A 23 -1.24 -6.90 49.59
C PRO A 23 0.05 -6.29 49.06
N ALA A 24 1.03 -7.14 48.74
CA ALA A 24 2.22 -6.78 47.98
C ALA A 24 1.82 -6.06 46.69
N GLY A 25 2.36 -4.86 46.51
CA GLY A 25 2.14 -4.03 45.34
C GLY A 25 2.58 -4.75 44.07
N GLY A 26 1.60 -5.30 43.34
CA GLY A 26 1.79 -5.66 41.94
C GLY A 26 2.00 -4.39 41.13
N GLN A 27 3.18 -4.21 40.54
CA GLN A 27 3.40 -3.21 39.54
C GLN A 27 2.48 -3.53 38.36
N ASN A 28 1.39 -2.79 38.25
CA ASN A 28 0.61 -2.69 37.01
C ASN A 28 1.54 -2.10 35.94
N VAL A 29 2.13 -2.94 35.12
CA VAL A 29 2.62 -2.53 33.80
C VAL A 29 1.38 -2.13 33.03
N ALA A 30 1.15 -0.83 32.90
CA ALA A 30 0.12 -0.29 32.04
C ALA A 30 0.41 -0.82 30.61
N PRO A 31 -0.62 -1.33 29.88
CA PRO A 31 -0.43 -1.62 28.48
C PRO A 31 -0.02 -0.31 27.79
N GLU A 32 1.03 -0.37 26.96
CA GLU A 32 1.39 0.73 26.08
C GLU A 32 0.13 1.21 25.38
N GLU A 33 -0.32 2.40 25.73
CA GLU A 33 -1.39 3.08 25.04
C GLU A 33 -0.96 3.20 23.58
N SER A 34 -1.56 2.40 22.72
CA SER A 34 -1.57 2.69 21.29
C SER A 34 -2.06 4.12 21.16
N ALA A 35 -1.17 5.04 20.82
CA ALA A 35 -1.43 6.47 20.74
C ALA A 35 -2.61 6.69 19.77
N LYS A 36 -3.82 6.82 20.31
CA LYS A 36 -4.98 7.34 19.59
C LYS A 36 -4.68 8.79 19.30
N PHE A 37 -4.18 9.06 18.11
CA PHE A 37 -3.99 10.43 17.63
C PHE A 37 -5.34 11.13 17.64
N SER A 38 -5.44 12.20 18.43
CA SER A 38 -6.61 13.06 18.49
C SER A 38 -6.88 13.68 17.11
N ALA A 39 -8.16 13.76 16.76
CA ALA A 39 -8.64 14.37 15.51
C ALA A 39 -8.00 15.76 15.32
N GLY A 40 -7.08 15.92 14.36
CA GLY A 40 -6.46 17.19 14.02
C GLY A 40 -4.96 17.18 13.68
N VAL A 41 -4.26 16.08 13.85
CA VAL A 41 -2.83 16.01 13.50
C VAL A 41 -2.69 15.29 12.15
N ASP A 42 -2.22 16.03 11.14
CA ASP A 42 -1.93 15.44 9.83
C ASP A 42 -0.65 14.61 9.93
N LEU A 43 -0.79 13.31 9.85
CA LEU A 43 0.34 12.40 9.71
C LEU A 43 0.59 12.17 8.22
N VAL A 44 1.79 12.47 7.77
CA VAL A 44 2.25 12.09 6.42
C VAL A 44 2.97 10.77 6.53
N GLU A 45 2.42 9.76 5.85
CA GLU A 45 2.99 8.43 5.79
C GLU A 45 3.69 8.21 4.44
N LEU A 46 4.89 7.66 4.50
CA LEU A 46 5.74 7.38 3.36
C LEU A 46 6.12 5.90 3.37
N HIS A 47 5.97 5.25 2.24
CA HIS A 47 6.57 3.94 2.02
C HIS A 47 7.85 4.13 1.20
N ALA A 48 8.97 3.66 1.75
CA ALA A 48 10.28 3.86 1.15
C ALA A 48 10.95 2.52 0.82
N THR A 49 11.28 2.31 -0.44
CA THR A 49 12.17 1.23 -0.89
C THR A 49 13.60 1.73 -0.86
N VAL A 50 14.50 1.01 -0.20
CA VAL A 50 15.91 1.35 -0.11
C VAL A 50 16.73 0.34 -0.90
N THR A 51 17.57 0.83 -1.81
CA THR A 51 18.46 -0.03 -2.60
C THR A 51 19.90 0.43 -2.52
N ASN A 52 20.81 -0.50 -2.66
CA ASN A 52 22.22 -0.18 -2.86
C ASN A 52 22.47 0.26 -4.31
N ARG A 53 23.72 0.64 -4.62
CA ARG A 53 24.11 1.09 -5.97
C ARG A 53 23.98 -0.01 -7.06
N LYS A 54 23.87 -1.28 -6.66
CA LYS A 54 23.67 -2.42 -7.58
C LYS A 54 22.18 -2.74 -7.78
N GLY A 55 21.25 -1.95 -7.15
CA GLY A 55 19.81 -2.14 -7.23
C GLY A 55 19.26 -3.24 -6.31
N ALA A 56 20.10 -3.84 -5.46
CA ALA A 56 19.62 -4.79 -4.46
C ALA A 56 18.97 -4.07 -3.29
N VAL A 57 17.83 -4.59 -2.82
CA VAL A 57 17.10 -4.08 -1.66
C VAL A 57 17.96 -4.16 -0.42
N VAL A 58 17.89 -3.13 0.43
CA VAL A 58 18.60 -3.03 1.71
C VAL A 58 17.58 -3.07 2.82
N GLU A 59 17.66 -4.10 3.63
CA GLU A 59 16.81 -4.33 4.80
C GLU A 59 17.59 -4.10 6.10
N GLY A 60 16.88 -4.08 7.25
CA GLY A 60 17.48 -4.00 8.57
C GLY A 60 18.08 -2.64 8.92
N LEU A 61 17.71 -1.56 8.21
CA LEU A 61 18.07 -0.21 8.59
C LEU A 61 17.21 0.27 9.75
N GLU A 62 17.82 0.97 10.70
CA GLU A 62 17.15 1.56 11.84
C GLU A 62 16.65 2.98 11.53
N LYS A 63 15.70 3.51 12.31
CA LYS A 63 15.15 4.87 12.19
C LYS A 63 16.26 5.94 12.04
N GLY A 64 17.36 5.81 12.79
CA GLY A 64 18.49 6.73 12.76
C GLY A 64 19.26 6.78 11.43
N SER A 65 19.06 5.78 10.57
CA SER A 65 19.63 5.75 9.21
C SER A 65 18.92 6.71 8.24
N PHE A 66 17.72 7.17 8.58
CA PHE A 66 16.86 7.96 7.70
C PHE A 66 16.76 9.41 8.08
N GLN A 67 16.71 10.28 7.07
CA GLN A 67 16.35 11.68 7.20
C GLN A 67 15.25 12.03 6.20
N VAL A 68 14.21 12.71 6.69
CA VAL A 68 13.10 13.19 5.88
C VAL A 68 13.16 14.72 5.79
N PHE A 69 12.95 15.23 4.59
CA PHE A 69 12.85 16.66 4.32
C PHE A 69 11.54 16.96 3.60
N GLU A 70 10.83 18.01 4.01
CA GLU A 70 9.67 18.58 3.34
C GLU A 70 10.01 20.01 2.95
N ASP A 71 9.91 20.35 1.67
CA ASP A 71 10.31 21.66 1.11
C ASP A 71 11.72 22.10 1.58
N GLY A 72 12.64 21.13 1.67
CA GLY A 72 14.02 21.33 2.12
C GLY A 72 14.19 21.46 3.65
N ARG A 73 13.11 21.43 4.44
CA ARG A 73 13.18 21.50 5.90
C ARG A 73 13.18 20.10 6.51
N PRO A 74 14.09 19.78 7.45
CA PRO A 74 14.11 18.48 8.09
C PRO A 74 12.85 18.25 8.91
N GLN A 75 12.33 17.00 8.86
CA GLN A 75 11.14 16.57 9.58
C GLN A 75 11.52 15.52 10.62
N ASN A 76 10.79 15.50 11.73
CA ASN A 76 11.01 14.53 12.80
C ASN A 76 10.18 13.27 12.54
N ILE A 77 10.84 12.14 12.29
CA ILE A 77 10.18 10.85 12.10
C ILE A 77 9.49 10.44 13.40
N ARG A 78 8.17 10.22 13.36
CA ARG A 78 7.35 9.79 14.49
C ARG A 78 7.07 8.29 14.43
N ILE A 79 6.73 7.79 13.24
CA ILE A 79 6.47 6.38 12.98
C ILE A 79 7.61 5.84 12.13
N PHE A 80 8.12 4.67 12.52
CA PHE A 80 9.11 3.92 11.74
C PHE A 80 8.83 2.43 11.92
N GLN A 81 8.49 1.75 10.84
CA GLN A 81 8.18 0.34 10.81
C GLN A 81 8.84 -0.31 9.60
N HIS A 82 9.24 -1.55 9.76
CA HIS A 82 9.74 -2.41 8.68
C HIS A 82 9.22 -3.82 8.94
N GLU A 83 7.93 -4.00 8.64
CA GLU A 83 7.21 -5.25 8.86
C GLU A 83 6.42 -5.60 7.59
N ASP A 84 6.24 -6.90 7.36
CA ASP A 84 5.36 -7.39 6.30
C ASP A 84 3.91 -7.25 6.76
N VAL A 85 3.30 -6.12 6.42
CA VAL A 85 1.90 -5.82 6.71
C VAL A 85 1.02 -6.15 5.50
N PRO A 86 -0.25 -6.55 5.71
CA PRO A 86 -1.20 -6.75 4.62
C PRO A 86 -1.36 -5.51 3.74
N VAL A 87 -1.49 -5.73 2.44
CA VAL A 87 -1.54 -4.69 1.42
C VAL A 87 -2.82 -4.79 0.60
N ALA A 88 -3.44 -3.66 0.27
CA ALA A 88 -4.49 -3.61 -0.75
C ALA A 88 -3.85 -3.41 -2.13
N VAL A 89 -4.09 -4.34 -3.06
CA VAL A 89 -3.47 -4.34 -4.39
C VAL A 89 -4.51 -4.30 -5.49
N GLY A 90 -4.39 -3.32 -6.38
CA GLY A 90 -5.06 -3.31 -7.67
C GLY A 90 -4.13 -3.82 -8.78
N LEU A 91 -4.62 -4.73 -9.61
CA LEU A 91 -3.95 -5.12 -10.85
C LEU A 91 -4.75 -4.56 -12.02
N ALA A 92 -4.22 -3.55 -12.72
CA ALA A 92 -4.79 -2.99 -13.93
C ALA A 92 -4.11 -3.63 -15.15
N VAL A 93 -4.87 -4.42 -15.90
CA VAL A 93 -4.36 -5.25 -16.99
C VAL A 93 -4.93 -4.78 -18.31
N ASP A 94 -4.03 -4.38 -19.19
CA ASP A 94 -4.33 -3.94 -20.54
C ASP A 94 -4.75 -5.13 -21.41
N ASN A 95 -5.95 -5.05 -21.96
CA ASN A 95 -6.53 -6.01 -22.89
C ASN A 95 -6.81 -5.37 -24.27
N SER A 96 -6.08 -4.31 -24.64
CA SER A 96 -6.16 -3.71 -25.95
C SER A 96 -5.63 -4.64 -27.06
N GLY A 97 -5.85 -4.26 -28.32
CA GLY A 97 -5.47 -5.07 -29.47
C GLY A 97 -3.97 -5.34 -29.57
N SER A 98 -3.12 -4.37 -29.19
CA SER A 98 -1.65 -4.48 -29.15
C SER A 98 -1.14 -5.51 -28.15
N MET A 99 -1.94 -5.78 -27.09
CA MET A 99 -1.59 -6.74 -26.05
C MET A 99 -1.95 -8.19 -26.40
N ARG A 100 -2.66 -8.44 -27.51
CA ARG A 100 -3.11 -9.80 -27.91
C ARG A 100 -1.97 -10.82 -27.97
N PRO A 101 -0.81 -10.57 -28.61
CA PRO A 101 0.27 -11.53 -28.66
C PRO A 101 0.94 -11.78 -27.31
N LYS A 102 0.82 -10.84 -26.36
CA LYS A 102 1.44 -10.86 -25.03
C LYS A 102 0.50 -11.38 -23.93
N ARG A 103 -0.77 -11.65 -24.27
CA ARG A 103 -1.85 -11.96 -23.34
C ARG A 103 -1.52 -13.06 -22.34
N LYS A 104 -0.96 -14.17 -22.86
CA LYS A 104 -0.59 -15.32 -22.02
C LYS A 104 0.45 -14.92 -20.97
N ASP A 105 1.52 -14.25 -21.38
CA ASP A 105 2.60 -13.85 -20.47
C ASP A 105 2.13 -12.85 -19.42
N VAL A 106 1.23 -11.93 -19.80
CA VAL A 106 0.59 -10.98 -18.86
C VAL A 106 -0.25 -11.72 -17.83
N THR A 107 -1.04 -12.70 -18.24
CA THR A 107 -1.86 -13.49 -17.32
C THR A 107 -0.96 -14.31 -16.39
N ASP A 108 0.06 -14.98 -16.92
CA ASP A 108 1.01 -15.77 -16.12
C ASP A 108 1.75 -14.89 -15.11
N ALA A 109 2.12 -13.66 -15.49
CA ALA A 109 2.77 -12.69 -14.62
C ALA A 109 1.86 -12.18 -13.50
N ALA A 110 0.62 -11.83 -13.82
CA ALA A 110 -0.36 -11.41 -12.82
C ALA A 110 -0.65 -12.55 -11.81
N LEU A 111 -0.75 -13.79 -12.29
CA LEU A 111 -0.87 -14.97 -11.44
C LEU A 111 0.38 -15.22 -10.58
N ALA A 112 1.57 -15.00 -11.12
CA ALA A 112 2.81 -15.11 -10.36
C ALA A 112 2.85 -14.09 -9.21
N PHE A 113 2.42 -12.85 -9.47
CA PHE A 113 2.26 -11.84 -8.43
C PHE A 113 1.28 -12.31 -7.34
N VAL A 114 0.08 -12.76 -7.72
CA VAL A 114 -0.94 -13.28 -6.77
C VAL A 114 -0.40 -14.44 -5.94
N ARG A 115 0.41 -15.33 -6.52
CA ARG A 115 1.03 -16.45 -5.80
C ARG A 115 2.13 -16.01 -4.84
N ALA A 116 2.89 -14.98 -5.22
CA ALA A 116 3.99 -14.43 -4.43
C ALA A 116 3.51 -13.50 -3.32
N SER A 117 2.24 -13.07 -3.34
CA SER A 117 1.64 -12.16 -2.37
C SER A 117 1.27 -12.85 -1.06
N ASN A 118 1.14 -12.07 0.03
CA ASN A 118 0.73 -12.54 1.33
C ASN A 118 -0.73 -13.01 1.29
N SER A 119 -1.07 -14.06 2.03
CA SER A 119 -2.43 -14.61 2.10
C SER A 119 -3.46 -13.64 2.71
N HIS A 120 -3.01 -12.58 3.37
CA HIS A 120 -3.85 -11.53 3.96
C HIS A 120 -3.95 -10.28 3.06
N ASP A 121 -3.25 -10.26 1.93
CA ASP A 121 -3.38 -9.19 0.97
C ASP A 121 -4.78 -9.21 0.34
N LEU A 122 -5.37 -8.03 0.18
CA LEU A 122 -6.67 -7.84 -0.44
C LEU A 122 -6.47 -7.32 -1.87
N MET A 123 -6.96 -8.04 -2.87
CA MET A 123 -6.70 -7.73 -4.27
C MET A 123 -7.97 -7.54 -5.07
N PHE A 124 -7.87 -6.77 -6.15
CA PHE A 124 -8.86 -6.70 -7.22
C PHE A 124 -8.19 -6.56 -8.57
N ILE A 125 -8.93 -6.87 -9.62
CA ILE A 125 -8.48 -6.80 -11.01
C ILE A 125 -9.31 -5.76 -11.73
N VAL A 126 -8.64 -4.87 -12.46
CA VAL A 126 -9.23 -4.02 -13.48
C VAL A 126 -8.73 -4.48 -14.83
N ASN A 127 -9.64 -4.94 -15.66
CA ASN A 127 -9.38 -5.25 -17.06
C ASN A 127 -9.78 -4.04 -17.91
N PHE A 128 -8.91 -3.59 -18.81
CA PHE A 128 -9.25 -2.45 -19.66
C PHE A 128 -8.81 -2.63 -21.11
N ASN A 129 -9.61 -2.10 -22.00
CA ASN A 129 -9.34 -1.76 -23.38
C ASN A 129 -9.95 -0.37 -23.62
N GLU A 130 -10.84 -0.15 -24.58
CA GLU A 130 -11.68 1.06 -24.64
C GLU A 130 -12.72 1.16 -23.52
N HIS A 131 -12.93 0.08 -22.77
CA HIS A 131 -13.82 -0.01 -21.61
C HIS A 131 -13.04 -0.47 -20.39
N VAL A 132 -13.39 0.09 -19.24
CA VAL A 132 -12.80 -0.29 -17.95
C VAL A 132 -13.79 -1.18 -17.19
N THR A 133 -13.37 -2.38 -16.82
CA THR A 133 -14.24 -3.37 -16.15
C THR A 133 -13.51 -3.98 -14.94
N PHE A 134 -14.27 -4.23 -13.86
CA PHE A 134 -13.74 -5.01 -12.74
C PHE A 134 -13.84 -6.50 -13.04
N GLY A 135 -12.78 -7.24 -12.69
CA GLY A 135 -12.76 -8.68 -12.87
C GLY A 135 -13.52 -9.44 -11.77
N LEU A 136 -13.67 -8.87 -10.58
CA LEU A 136 -14.47 -9.41 -9.50
C LEU A 136 -15.95 -9.04 -9.66
N PRO A 137 -16.88 -9.83 -9.10
CA PRO A 137 -18.29 -9.47 -9.05
C PRO A 137 -18.53 -8.13 -8.35
N ASN A 138 -19.56 -7.38 -8.79
CA ASN A 138 -19.88 -6.05 -8.23
C ASN A 138 -20.22 -6.05 -6.72
N THR A 139 -20.52 -7.22 -6.16
CA THR A 139 -20.81 -7.41 -4.74
C THR A 139 -19.54 -7.57 -3.89
N GLN A 140 -18.37 -7.69 -4.51
CA GLN A 140 -17.10 -7.98 -3.87
C GLN A 140 -16.04 -6.96 -4.28
N LEU A 141 -15.64 -6.11 -3.35
CA LEU A 141 -14.66 -5.07 -3.63
C LEU A 141 -13.24 -5.64 -3.76
N PHE A 142 -12.88 -6.58 -2.89
CA PHE A 142 -11.55 -7.19 -2.84
C PHE A 142 -11.66 -8.68 -2.59
N SER A 143 -10.63 -9.44 -2.96
CA SER A 143 -10.48 -10.85 -2.65
C SER A 143 -9.05 -11.18 -2.21
N ALA A 144 -8.91 -12.14 -1.31
CA ALA A 144 -7.66 -12.85 -1.02
C ALA A 144 -7.65 -14.25 -1.66
N ASN A 145 -8.72 -14.64 -2.34
CA ASN A 145 -8.87 -15.95 -2.94
C ASN A 145 -8.22 -16.01 -4.32
N ARG A 146 -7.16 -16.81 -4.43
CA ARG A 146 -6.39 -16.96 -5.68
C ARG A 146 -7.24 -17.43 -6.86
N ALA A 147 -8.17 -18.35 -6.65
CA ALA A 147 -9.02 -18.88 -7.72
C ALA A 147 -9.98 -17.81 -8.27
N GLU A 148 -10.51 -16.94 -7.41
CA GLU A 148 -11.34 -15.81 -7.82
C GLU A 148 -10.52 -14.77 -8.62
N LEU A 149 -9.30 -14.47 -8.17
CA LEU A 149 -8.41 -13.54 -8.87
C LEU A 149 -7.93 -14.12 -10.22
N GLU A 150 -7.68 -15.44 -10.30
CA GLU A 150 -7.38 -16.10 -11.55
C GLU A 150 -8.56 -16.07 -12.53
N ALA A 151 -9.76 -16.32 -12.05
CA ALA A 151 -10.97 -16.20 -12.86
C ALA A 151 -11.20 -14.75 -13.35
N ALA A 152 -10.90 -13.76 -12.49
CA ALA A 152 -11.02 -12.34 -12.81
C ALA A 152 -10.04 -11.89 -13.92
N LEU A 153 -8.89 -12.54 -14.04
CA LEU A 153 -7.89 -12.28 -15.11
C LEU A 153 -8.28 -12.93 -16.45
N ASN A 154 -8.99 -14.06 -16.43
CA ASN A 154 -9.21 -14.93 -17.61
C ASN A 154 -10.54 -14.57 -18.29
N GLY A 155 -11.21 -13.66 -18.30
CA GLY A 155 -12.54 -13.44 -18.91
C GLY A 155 -12.58 -12.45 -20.07
N VAL A 156 -11.53 -11.68 -20.29
CA VAL A 156 -11.59 -10.54 -21.20
C VAL A 156 -10.71 -10.77 -22.44
N PRO A 157 -11.28 -10.75 -23.66
CA PRO A 157 -10.51 -10.89 -24.89
C PRO A 157 -9.65 -9.65 -25.12
N ALA A 158 -8.45 -9.84 -25.67
CA ALA A 158 -7.59 -8.73 -26.06
C ALA A 158 -8.03 -8.17 -27.43
N ASN A 159 -8.68 -7.02 -27.42
CA ASN A 159 -9.16 -6.31 -28.61
C ASN A 159 -9.43 -4.83 -28.31
N GLY A 160 -9.71 -4.05 -29.34
CA GLY A 160 -10.10 -2.66 -29.22
C GLY A 160 -8.95 -1.69 -28.93
N ARG A 161 -9.30 -0.48 -28.51
CA ARG A 161 -8.39 0.63 -28.18
C ARG A 161 -7.98 0.58 -26.69
N THR A 162 -7.30 1.63 -26.22
CA THR A 162 -6.71 1.64 -24.87
C THR A 162 -7.17 2.88 -24.09
N ALA A 163 -7.88 2.67 -22.96
CA ALA A 163 -8.29 3.70 -22.02
C ALA A 163 -7.44 3.61 -20.72
N LEU A 164 -6.13 3.80 -20.84
CA LEU A 164 -5.17 3.65 -19.76
C LEU A 164 -5.42 4.62 -18.61
N TYR A 165 -5.67 5.91 -18.93
CA TYR A 165 -5.85 6.92 -17.88
C TYR A 165 -7.13 6.69 -17.09
N ASP A 166 -8.24 6.37 -17.79
CA ASP A 166 -9.50 6.02 -17.13
C ASP A 166 -9.35 4.78 -16.23
N ALA A 167 -8.60 3.78 -16.68
CA ALA A 167 -8.35 2.56 -15.90
C ALA A 167 -7.56 2.86 -14.62
N ILE A 168 -6.54 3.71 -14.68
CA ILE A 168 -5.76 4.12 -13.51
C ILE A 168 -6.64 4.89 -12.53
N ASP A 169 -7.42 5.85 -13.00
CA ASP A 169 -8.29 6.68 -12.16
C ASP A 169 -9.35 5.82 -11.45
N VAL A 170 -9.99 4.89 -12.17
CA VAL A 170 -10.96 3.93 -11.61
C VAL A 170 -10.30 3.02 -10.58
N ALA A 171 -9.10 2.52 -10.87
CA ALA A 171 -8.37 1.64 -9.95
C ALA A 171 -7.96 2.37 -8.66
N LEU A 172 -7.48 3.61 -8.75
CA LEU A 172 -7.13 4.43 -7.57
C LEU A 172 -8.36 4.76 -6.72
N ALA A 173 -9.48 5.12 -7.36
CA ALA A 173 -10.74 5.35 -6.65
C ALA A 173 -11.27 4.08 -5.96
N HIS A 174 -11.01 2.90 -6.53
CA HIS A 174 -11.35 1.62 -5.89
C HIS A 174 -10.43 1.31 -4.71
N LEU A 175 -9.10 1.52 -4.85
CA LEU A 175 -8.13 1.36 -3.77
C LEU A 175 -8.42 2.26 -2.57
N ALA A 176 -8.95 3.46 -2.79
CA ALA A 176 -9.34 4.35 -1.70
C ALA A 176 -10.38 3.76 -0.75
N LYS A 177 -11.18 2.77 -1.21
CA LYS A 177 -12.18 2.05 -0.41
C LYS A 177 -11.58 0.98 0.52
N ALA A 178 -10.30 0.63 0.32
CA ALA A 178 -9.63 -0.33 1.19
C ALA A 178 -9.35 0.28 2.57
N GLU A 179 -9.60 -0.50 3.62
CA GLU A 179 -9.29 -0.11 5.02
C GLU A 179 -7.81 -0.29 5.37
N LEU A 180 -7.06 -1.03 4.54
CA LEU A 180 -5.62 -1.23 4.73
C LEU A 180 -4.86 0.05 4.38
N ASP A 181 -3.90 0.41 5.22
CA ASP A 181 -3.11 1.64 5.07
C ASP A 181 -2.19 1.57 3.84
N LYS A 182 -1.57 0.42 3.62
CA LYS A 182 -0.68 0.21 2.48
C LYS A 182 -1.46 -0.18 1.24
N LYS A 183 -1.34 0.65 0.19
CA LYS A 183 -2.07 0.51 -1.06
C LYS A 183 -1.12 0.49 -2.24
N VAL A 184 -1.33 -0.42 -3.17
CA VAL A 184 -0.47 -0.58 -4.35
C VAL A 184 -1.34 -0.77 -5.59
N LEU A 185 -0.99 -0.09 -6.66
CA LEU A 185 -1.52 -0.32 -8.01
C LEU A 185 -0.41 -0.83 -8.91
N ILE A 186 -0.64 -1.94 -9.58
CA ILE A 186 0.26 -2.48 -10.61
C ILE A 186 -0.45 -2.35 -11.95
N VAL A 187 0.16 -1.62 -12.88
CA VAL A 187 -0.36 -1.40 -14.23
C VAL A 187 0.51 -2.17 -15.21
N ILE A 188 -0.10 -3.05 -16.00
CA ILE A 188 0.58 -3.82 -17.05
C ILE A 188 0.01 -3.38 -18.39
N SER A 189 0.81 -2.65 -19.19
CA SER A 189 0.38 -2.04 -20.47
C SER A 189 1.59 -1.70 -21.34
N ASP A 190 1.37 -1.39 -22.60
CA ASP A 190 2.37 -0.75 -23.50
C ASP A 190 2.41 0.78 -23.37
N GLY A 191 1.54 1.35 -22.53
CA GLY A 191 1.52 2.78 -22.20
C GLY A 191 0.83 3.64 -23.23
N GLY A 192 0.24 3.07 -24.29
CA GLY A 192 -0.63 3.77 -25.20
C GLY A 192 -1.92 4.21 -24.52
N ASP A 193 -2.46 5.36 -24.97
CA ASP A 193 -3.79 5.83 -24.56
C ASP A 193 -4.45 6.54 -25.73
N ASN A 194 -5.53 5.99 -26.22
CA ASN A 194 -6.25 6.52 -27.39
C ASN A 194 -7.78 6.42 -27.25
N ALA A 195 -8.27 6.06 -26.05
CA ALA A 195 -9.69 5.92 -25.76
C ALA A 195 -10.14 6.51 -24.44
N SER A 196 -9.24 6.98 -23.58
CA SER A 196 -9.62 7.58 -22.30
C SER A 196 -10.42 8.88 -22.47
N HIS A 197 -11.34 9.14 -21.57
CA HIS A 197 -12.05 10.41 -21.42
C HIS A 197 -11.20 11.40 -20.60
N HIS A 198 -10.37 10.88 -19.69
CA HIS A 198 -9.47 11.70 -18.88
C HIS A 198 -8.16 11.98 -19.60
N THR A 199 -7.51 13.08 -19.23
CA THR A 199 -6.19 13.44 -19.74
C THR A 199 -5.09 12.96 -18.81
N LEU A 200 -3.87 12.76 -19.33
CA LEU A 200 -2.69 12.45 -18.52
C LEU A 200 -2.50 13.43 -17.35
N ALA A 201 -2.75 14.73 -17.57
CA ALA A 201 -2.58 15.74 -16.54
C ALA A 201 -3.52 15.51 -15.34
N ARG A 202 -4.79 15.17 -15.62
CA ARG A 202 -5.77 14.82 -14.59
C ARG A 202 -5.39 13.54 -13.85
N THR A 203 -5.00 12.51 -14.58
CA THR A 203 -4.57 11.24 -13.97
C THR A 203 -3.33 11.42 -13.10
N LEU A 204 -2.35 12.24 -13.53
CA LEU A 204 -1.19 12.55 -12.70
C LEU A 204 -1.58 13.31 -11.42
N ASP A 205 -2.55 14.23 -11.47
CA ASP A 205 -3.08 14.89 -10.27
C ASP A 205 -3.73 13.87 -9.31
N ASN A 206 -4.56 12.96 -9.84
CA ASN A 206 -5.17 11.88 -9.05
C ASN A 206 -4.12 10.94 -8.42
N VAL A 207 -3.10 10.56 -9.20
CA VAL A 207 -1.98 9.74 -8.73
C VAL A 207 -1.23 10.43 -7.59
N GLN A 208 -0.98 11.74 -7.68
CA GLN A 208 -0.29 12.51 -6.64
C GLN A 208 -1.12 12.69 -5.37
N ARG A 209 -2.45 12.76 -5.50
CA ARG A 209 -3.39 12.81 -4.36
C ARG A 209 -3.55 11.47 -3.68
N SER A 210 -3.41 10.39 -4.42
CA SER A 210 -3.55 9.03 -3.90
C SER A 210 -2.43 8.67 -2.92
N THR A 211 -2.73 7.87 -1.91
CA THR A 211 -1.73 7.25 -1.02
C THR A 211 -1.11 6.00 -1.65
N ALA A 212 -1.68 5.49 -2.74
CA ALA A 212 -1.20 4.27 -3.39
C ALA A 212 0.18 4.46 -4.06
N ILE A 213 1.00 3.42 -3.98
CA ILE A 213 2.23 3.31 -4.76
C ILE A 213 1.87 2.67 -6.11
N VAL A 214 2.25 3.30 -7.21
CA VAL A 214 1.96 2.78 -8.54
C VAL A 214 3.21 2.18 -9.16
N TYR A 215 3.19 0.89 -9.42
CA TYR A 215 4.18 0.20 -10.25
C TYR A 215 3.65 0.05 -11.66
N THR A 216 4.51 0.18 -12.66
CA THR A 216 4.11 -0.04 -14.04
C THR A 216 5.04 -1.06 -14.69
N VAL A 217 4.47 -1.96 -15.49
CA VAL A 217 5.19 -2.95 -16.29
C VAL A 217 4.90 -2.66 -17.75
N GLY A 218 5.89 -2.12 -18.45
CA GLY A 218 5.77 -1.70 -19.84
C GLY A 218 6.14 -2.82 -20.82
N LEU A 219 5.18 -3.29 -21.60
CA LEU A 219 5.34 -4.36 -22.58
C LEU A 219 5.32 -3.79 -24.00
N PHE A 220 6.42 -3.16 -24.39
CA PHE A 220 6.50 -2.43 -25.65
C PHE A 220 6.74 -3.36 -26.86
N ASP A 221 6.12 -3.01 -27.99
CA ASP A 221 6.49 -3.51 -29.29
C ASP A 221 7.21 -2.38 -30.05
N GLU A 222 8.31 -2.69 -30.73
CA GLU A 222 9.08 -1.70 -31.47
C GLU A 222 8.27 -1.09 -32.63
N TYR A 223 7.31 -1.83 -33.14
CA TYR A 223 6.45 -1.42 -34.27
C TYR A 223 5.17 -0.72 -33.84
N ASP A 224 4.88 -0.66 -32.55
CA ASP A 224 3.68 0.02 -32.04
C ASP A 224 3.94 1.53 -31.90
N SER A 225 3.25 2.32 -32.74
CA SER A 225 3.35 3.78 -32.77
C SER A 225 2.74 4.45 -31.50
N ASP A 226 1.82 3.77 -30.84
CA ASP A 226 1.08 4.31 -29.68
C ASP A 226 1.79 4.06 -28.36
N ARG A 227 2.86 3.22 -28.35
CA ARG A 227 3.65 2.95 -27.16
C ARG A 227 4.16 4.22 -26.48
N ASN A 228 4.03 4.29 -25.17
CA ASN A 228 4.47 5.49 -24.44
C ASN A 228 5.15 5.15 -23.09
N PRO A 229 6.43 4.72 -23.13
CA PRO A 229 7.18 4.43 -21.89
C PRO A 229 7.34 5.65 -20.98
N GLY A 230 7.33 6.86 -21.54
CA GLY A 230 7.44 8.11 -20.78
C GLY A 230 6.26 8.34 -19.85
N VAL A 231 5.06 7.98 -20.27
CA VAL A 231 3.83 8.07 -19.47
C VAL A 231 3.91 7.11 -18.30
N LEU A 232 4.19 5.83 -18.54
CA LEU A 232 4.28 4.82 -17.48
C LEU A 232 5.32 5.19 -16.42
N ARG A 233 6.48 5.70 -16.86
CA ARG A 233 7.54 6.16 -15.95
C ARG A 233 7.09 7.35 -15.10
N LYS A 234 6.42 8.34 -15.69
CA LYS A 234 5.91 9.52 -14.95
C LYS A 234 4.91 9.10 -13.88
N ILE A 235 3.97 8.21 -14.21
CA ILE A 235 2.94 7.72 -13.29
C ILE A 235 3.59 6.98 -12.12
N ALA A 236 4.48 6.02 -12.38
CA ALA A 236 5.15 5.27 -11.32
C ALA A 236 6.00 6.19 -10.42
N SER A 237 6.83 7.05 -11.01
CA SER A 237 7.75 7.92 -10.28
C SER A 237 7.03 8.91 -9.36
N ALA A 238 5.84 9.36 -9.70
CA ALA A 238 5.05 10.32 -8.90
C ALA A 238 4.69 9.77 -7.52
N THR A 239 4.57 8.46 -7.37
CA THR A 239 4.19 7.78 -6.12
C THR A 239 5.34 7.08 -5.39
N GLY A 240 6.54 7.11 -5.95
CA GLY A 240 7.68 6.34 -5.43
C GLY A 240 7.73 4.89 -5.89
N GLY A 241 6.87 4.50 -6.82
CA GLY A 241 6.95 3.23 -7.51
C GLY A 241 8.04 3.20 -8.59
N GLU A 242 8.07 2.15 -9.36
CA GLU A 242 9.05 1.92 -10.42
C GLU A 242 8.36 1.45 -11.70
N MET A 243 8.87 1.91 -12.84
CA MET A 243 8.53 1.35 -14.12
C MET A 243 9.52 0.27 -14.49
N PHE A 244 9.02 -0.93 -14.72
CA PHE A 244 9.77 -2.06 -15.22
C PHE A 244 9.56 -2.22 -16.71
N GLN A 245 10.64 -2.44 -17.44
CA GLN A 245 10.60 -2.76 -18.85
C GLN A 245 11.33 -4.08 -19.07
N PRO A 246 10.60 -5.21 -19.18
CA PRO A 246 11.22 -6.49 -19.48
C PRO A 246 11.87 -6.46 -20.87
N ALA A 247 12.99 -7.15 -21.01
CA ALA A 247 13.63 -7.34 -22.32
C ALA A 247 12.81 -8.30 -23.20
N GLU A 248 12.24 -9.31 -22.56
CA GLU A 248 11.33 -10.29 -23.17
C GLU A 248 10.06 -10.43 -22.34
N THR A 249 8.94 -10.77 -22.97
CA THR A 249 7.67 -10.97 -22.26
C THR A 249 7.74 -12.07 -21.21
N SER A 250 8.58 -13.07 -21.40
CA SER A 250 8.87 -14.13 -20.41
C SER A 250 9.45 -13.61 -19.09
N ASP A 251 10.09 -12.43 -19.10
CA ASP A 251 10.66 -11.81 -17.90
C ASP A 251 9.62 -11.18 -16.99
N VAL A 252 8.39 -11.00 -17.46
CA VAL A 252 7.33 -10.31 -16.71
C VAL A 252 6.98 -11.03 -15.41
N VAL A 253 7.00 -12.36 -15.41
CA VAL A 253 6.80 -13.19 -14.21
C VAL A 253 7.78 -12.81 -13.11
N ARG A 254 9.08 -12.78 -13.46
CA ARG A 254 10.17 -12.44 -12.55
C ARG A 254 10.07 -10.99 -12.02
N ILE A 255 9.60 -10.08 -12.89
CA ILE A 255 9.32 -8.68 -12.50
C ILE A 255 8.18 -8.61 -11.49
N CYS A 256 7.09 -9.33 -11.70
CA CYS A 256 5.96 -9.37 -10.78
C CYS A 256 6.34 -9.96 -9.41
N GLU A 257 7.14 -11.02 -9.38
CA GLU A 257 7.70 -11.57 -8.14
C GLU A 257 8.61 -10.55 -7.43
N ARG A 258 9.44 -9.82 -8.19
CA ARG A 258 10.25 -8.73 -7.64
C ARG A 258 9.40 -7.61 -7.06
N ILE A 259 8.34 -7.17 -7.73
CA ILE A 259 7.41 -6.16 -7.21
C ILE A 259 6.79 -6.65 -5.89
N ALA A 260 6.35 -7.90 -5.81
CA ALA A 260 5.82 -8.47 -4.57
C ALA A 260 6.86 -8.45 -3.43
N SER A 261 8.11 -8.75 -3.73
CA SER A 261 9.23 -8.66 -2.77
C SER A 261 9.52 -7.22 -2.35
N ASP A 262 9.60 -6.28 -3.31
CA ASP A 262 9.84 -4.86 -3.04
C ASP A 262 8.76 -4.28 -2.11
N ILE A 263 7.49 -4.63 -2.34
CA ILE A 263 6.36 -4.17 -1.51
C ILE A 263 6.54 -4.61 -0.04
N ARG A 264 7.06 -5.80 0.22
CA ARG A 264 7.27 -6.32 1.58
C ARG A 264 8.46 -5.71 2.28
N SER A 265 9.51 -5.39 1.52
CA SER A 265 10.76 -4.85 2.04
C SER A 265 10.74 -3.33 2.24
N GLN A 266 9.57 -2.68 2.15
CA GLN A 266 9.44 -1.23 2.33
C GLN A 266 9.47 -0.84 3.79
N TYR A 267 10.12 0.30 4.05
CA TYR A 267 10.05 1.00 5.32
C TYR A 267 8.85 1.94 5.33
N THR A 268 8.03 1.87 6.36
CA THR A 268 6.96 2.83 6.64
C THR A 268 7.50 3.93 7.54
N ILE A 269 7.47 5.16 7.06
CA ILE A 269 8.02 6.33 7.75
C ILE A 269 6.90 7.36 7.90
N GLY A 270 6.52 7.68 9.14
CA GLY A 270 5.50 8.68 9.42
C GLY A 270 6.09 9.93 10.10
N TYR A 271 5.67 11.12 9.69
CA TYR A 271 6.01 12.38 10.34
C TYR A 271 4.82 13.34 10.36
N VAL A 272 4.84 14.26 11.32
CA VAL A 272 3.90 15.39 11.36
C VAL A 272 4.59 16.58 10.71
N PRO A 273 4.01 17.17 9.64
CA PRO A 273 4.61 18.32 8.97
C PRO A 273 4.87 19.49 9.91
N SER A 274 6.08 20.05 9.87
CA SER A 274 6.40 21.25 10.60
C SER A 274 5.67 22.50 10.07
N ASN A 275 5.22 22.45 8.80
CA ASN A 275 4.34 23.44 8.20
C ASN A 275 2.89 22.93 8.25
N SER A 276 2.09 23.51 9.13
CA SER A 276 0.68 23.14 9.35
C SER A 276 -0.32 23.78 8.37
N GLN A 277 0.13 24.58 7.39
CA GLN A 277 -0.77 25.24 6.43
C GLN A 277 -1.40 24.22 5.48
N ARG A 278 -2.73 24.26 5.37
CA ARG A 278 -3.54 23.42 4.48
C ARG A 278 -4.06 24.26 3.32
N ASN A 279 -3.17 24.59 2.39
CA ASN A 279 -3.43 25.57 1.32
C ASN A 279 -3.47 24.94 -0.08
N ASN A 280 -3.62 23.62 -0.19
CA ASN A 280 -3.54 22.87 -1.45
C ASN A 280 -2.21 23.03 -2.20
N ALA A 281 -1.17 23.58 -1.55
CA ALA A 281 0.16 23.63 -2.17
C ALA A 281 0.77 22.23 -2.24
N TYR A 282 1.46 21.95 -3.34
CA TYR A 282 2.26 20.74 -3.45
C TYR A 282 3.52 20.87 -2.60
N ARG A 283 3.77 19.90 -1.73
CA ARG A 283 4.94 19.85 -0.86
C ARG A 283 5.88 18.76 -1.33
N VAL A 284 7.12 19.17 -1.55
CA VAL A 284 8.17 18.28 -2.05
C VAL A 284 8.77 17.49 -0.89
N ILE A 285 8.83 16.16 -1.05
CA ILE A 285 9.44 15.27 -0.07
C ILE A 285 10.76 14.74 -0.61
N LYS A 286 11.76 14.68 0.27
CA LYS A 286 13.01 14.00 0.04
C LYS A 286 13.35 13.14 1.24
N VAL A 287 13.62 11.86 1.01
CA VAL A 287 14.11 10.93 2.03
C VAL A 287 15.52 10.51 1.66
N THR A 288 16.40 10.46 2.63
CA THR A 288 17.76 9.93 2.47
C THR A 288 17.98 8.80 3.45
N ALA A 289 18.79 7.81 3.07
CA ALA A 289 19.21 6.72 3.95
C ALA A 289 20.73 6.54 3.90
N THR A 290 21.32 6.33 5.08
CA THR A 290 22.77 6.18 5.24
C THR A 290 23.05 4.96 6.13
N GLY A 291 23.95 4.09 5.70
CA GLY A 291 24.39 2.93 6.48
C GLY A 291 25.29 3.30 7.65
N ARG A 292 25.59 2.32 8.51
CA ARG A 292 26.40 2.51 9.74
C ARG A 292 27.82 3.02 9.47
N HIS A 293 28.38 2.71 8.29
CA HIS A 293 29.72 3.13 7.91
C HIS A 293 29.73 4.31 6.91
N GLY A 294 28.58 5.03 6.81
CA GLY A 294 28.45 6.19 5.93
C GLY A 294 28.10 5.87 4.48
N GLU A 295 27.71 4.62 4.17
CA GLU A 295 27.24 4.26 2.83
C GLU A 295 25.96 5.00 2.51
N LYS A 296 25.89 5.62 1.34
CA LYS A 296 24.68 6.27 0.85
C LYS A 296 23.87 5.29 0.00
N TYR A 297 22.63 5.13 0.37
CA TYR A 297 21.66 4.31 -0.34
C TYR A 297 20.76 5.15 -1.25
N LEU A 298 20.18 4.50 -2.25
CA LEU A 298 19.12 5.08 -3.07
C LEU A 298 17.79 4.83 -2.37
N VAL A 299 17.02 5.90 -2.15
CA VAL A 299 15.71 5.81 -1.52
C VAL A 299 14.66 6.20 -2.54
N ARG A 300 13.70 5.33 -2.76
CA ARG A 300 12.54 5.54 -3.62
C ARG A 300 11.30 5.64 -2.74
N THR A 301 10.63 6.76 -2.81
CA THR A 301 9.37 7.07 -2.12
C THR A 301 8.61 8.13 -2.92
N ARG A 302 7.38 8.45 -2.54
CA ARG A 302 6.63 9.53 -3.18
C ARG A 302 7.43 10.84 -3.15
N THR A 303 7.33 11.60 -4.24
CA THR A 303 8.09 12.85 -4.41
C THR A 303 7.46 14.04 -3.69
N GLY A 304 6.22 13.91 -3.23
CA GLY A 304 5.49 14.95 -2.53
C GLY A 304 4.02 14.62 -2.37
N TYR A 305 3.27 15.57 -1.84
CA TYR A 305 1.82 15.48 -1.66
C TYR A 305 1.17 16.88 -1.70
N LEU A 306 -0.16 16.90 -1.88
CA LEU A 306 -0.94 18.13 -1.78
C LEU A 306 -1.42 18.34 -0.33
N ALA A 307 -1.07 19.49 0.27
CA ALA A 307 -1.50 19.85 1.62
C ALA A 307 -2.97 20.28 1.64
N SER A 308 -3.88 19.30 1.53
CA SER A 308 -5.32 19.53 1.41
C SER A 308 -5.98 19.92 2.75
N PRO A 309 -7.02 20.80 2.75
CA PRO A 309 -7.84 21.05 3.93
C PRO A 309 -8.67 19.80 4.27
N GLY A 310 -8.34 19.09 5.33
CA GLY A 310 -9.16 17.99 5.84
C GLY A 310 -8.62 16.59 5.63
N GLY A 311 -7.42 16.31 6.04
CA GLY A 311 -6.76 15.05 6.44
C GLY A 311 -7.32 13.64 6.12
N LYS A 312 -8.27 13.49 5.22
CA LYS A 312 -8.69 12.22 4.63
C LYS A 312 -8.85 12.41 3.13
N GLU A 313 -8.20 11.55 2.41
CA GLU A 313 -8.29 11.40 0.96
C GLU A 313 -9.75 11.41 0.50
N GLN A 314 -10.18 12.46 -0.18
CA GLN A 314 -11.38 12.45 -1.00
C GLN A 314 -10.91 12.48 -2.45
N LEU A 315 -10.85 11.30 -3.07
CA LEU A 315 -10.86 11.22 -4.53
C LEU A 315 -12.29 11.56 -4.99
N PRO A 316 -12.43 12.40 -6.01
CA PRO A 316 -13.73 12.80 -6.55
C PRO A 316 -14.50 11.65 -7.17
#